data_3416db664417e335d5f455e8706ccd00
#
_entry.id   3416db664417e335d5f455e8706ccd00
#
_cell.length_a   1.000
_cell.length_b   1.000
_cell.length_c   1.000
_cell.angle_alpha   90.00
_cell.angle_beta   90.00
_cell.angle_gamma   90.00
#
_symmetry.space_group_name_H-M   'P 1'
#
loop_
_entity.id
_entity.type
_entity.pdbx_description
1 polymer ?
#
loop_
_entity_poly.entity_id
_entity_poly.type
_entity_poly.pdbx_seq_one_letter_code
_entity_poly.pdbx_strand_id
1 'polypeptide(L)'
;MANLYNAEGYFSPTEHEAFTRIEKEERAAAKAAAFRPIVYICSPYAGDVERNTENARRYSRFAVEQHCVPITPHIYFTQFMNDNIPDERDIAIFMNWVLMSKCAELWVFGTIISKGMQAEIDRAKRKHMRIRYFTEEMEECK
;
A
#
# COMPACT_ATOMS: atom_id res chain seq x y z
N MET A 1 -20.16 1.25 -24.51
CA MET A 1 -21.30 2.18 -24.57
C MET A 1 -22.61 1.40 -24.41
N ALA A 2 -23.50 1.82 -23.52
CA ALA A 2 -24.76 1.11 -23.32
C ALA A 2 -25.67 1.28 -24.54
N ASN A 3 -26.28 0.20 -24.97
CA ASN A 3 -27.19 0.23 -26.10
C ASN A 3 -28.61 0.61 -25.63
N LEU A 4 -29.13 1.71 -26.16
CA LEU A 4 -30.46 2.23 -25.81
C LEU A 4 -31.62 1.57 -26.58
N TYR A 5 -31.27 0.69 -27.51
CA TYR A 5 -32.24 0.02 -28.39
C TYR A 5 -32.31 -1.47 -28.07
N ASN A 6 -33.51 -2.04 -28.21
CA ASN A 6 -33.63 -3.50 -28.06
C ASN A 6 -33.12 -4.24 -29.29
N ALA A 7 -33.17 -5.58 -29.27
CA ALA A 7 -32.68 -6.43 -30.35
C ALA A 7 -33.39 -6.20 -31.70
N GLU A 8 -34.57 -5.62 -31.68
CA GLU A 8 -35.37 -5.27 -32.89
C GLU A 8 -35.09 -3.85 -33.37
N GLY A 9 -34.19 -3.12 -32.69
CA GLY A 9 -33.84 -1.74 -33.06
C GLY A 9 -34.74 -0.65 -32.50
N TYR A 10 -35.69 -1.01 -31.65
CA TYR A 10 -36.56 -0.04 -31.01
C TYR A 10 -35.95 0.48 -29.73
N PHE A 11 -36.20 1.78 -29.44
CA PHE A 11 -35.77 2.41 -28.21
C PHE A 11 -36.50 1.81 -27.00
N SER A 12 -35.75 1.25 -26.05
CA SER A 12 -36.31 0.60 -24.87
C SER A 12 -35.63 1.11 -23.59
N PRO A 13 -36.15 2.17 -22.97
CA PRO A 13 -35.58 2.72 -21.74
C PRO A 13 -35.52 1.70 -20.59
N THR A 14 -36.54 0.87 -20.46
CA THR A 14 -36.63 -0.14 -19.40
C THR A 14 -35.55 -1.19 -19.52
N GLU A 15 -35.29 -1.70 -20.74
CA GLU A 15 -34.20 -2.64 -20.98
C GLU A 15 -32.84 -1.98 -20.73
N HIS A 16 -32.68 -0.75 -21.19
CA HIS A 16 -31.46 0.02 -20.97
C HIS A 16 -31.19 0.21 -19.47
N GLU A 17 -32.19 0.61 -18.70
CA GLU A 17 -32.07 0.78 -17.25
C GLU A 17 -31.67 -0.51 -16.55
N ALA A 18 -32.28 -1.64 -16.94
CA ALA A 18 -31.96 -2.94 -16.38
C ALA A 18 -30.53 -3.36 -16.68
N PHE A 19 -30.06 -3.19 -17.91
CA PHE A 19 -28.68 -3.47 -18.30
C PHE A 19 -27.70 -2.58 -17.58
N THR A 20 -27.98 -1.29 -17.47
CA THR A 20 -27.09 -0.34 -16.77
C THR A 20 -26.96 -0.71 -15.30
N ARG A 21 -28.03 -1.13 -14.65
CA ARG A 21 -27.98 -1.59 -13.26
C ARG A 21 -27.13 -2.84 -13.10
N ILE A 22 -27.31 -3.84 -13.96
CA ILE A 22 -26.53 -5.08 -13.95
C ILE A 22 -25.05 -4.78 -14.16
N GLU A 23 -24.70 -3.93 -15.13
CA GLU A 23 -23.32 -3.53 -15.37
C GLU A 23 -22.71 -2.85 -14.16
N LYS A 24 -23.45 -1.98 -13.49
CA LYS A 24 -22.97 -1.31 -12.25
C LYS A 24 -22.73 -2.31 -11.14
N GLU A 25 -23.64 -3.27 -10.96
CA GLU A 25 -23.49 -4.31 -9.95
C GLU A 25 -22.27 -5.21 -10.24
N GLU A 26 -22.07 -5.59 -11.49
CA GLU A 26 -20.92 -6.38 -11.92
C GLU A 26 -19.59 -5.63 -11.71
N ARG A 27 -19.55 -4.33 -12.05
CA ARG A 27 -18.37 -3.49 -11.82
C ARG A 27 -18.07 -3.34 -10.34
N ALA A 28 -19.12 -3.13 -9.53
CA ALA A 28 -18.94 -3.01 -8.08
C ALA A 28 -18.43 -4.30 -7.47
N ALA A 29 -18.95 -5.46 -7.90
CA ALA A 29 -18.49 -6.77 -7.45
C ALA A 29 -17.05 -7.03 -7.87
N ALA A 30 -16.70 -6.72 -9.13
CA ALA A 30 -15.34 -6.87 -9.64
C ALA A 30 -14.36 -5.96 -8.90
N LYS A 31 -14.76 -4.71 -8.63
CA LYS A 31 -13.95 -3.75 -7.87
C LYS A 31 -13.74 -4.22 -6.44
N ALA A 32 -14.77 -4.74 -5.78
CA ALA A 32 -14.65 -5.27 -4.42
C ALA A 32 -13.71 -6.49 -4.38
N ALA A 33 -13.82 -7.40 -5.36
CA ALA A 33 -12.95 -8.58 -5.46
C ALA A 33 -11.50 -8.19 -5.77
N ALA A 34 -11.28 -7.10 -6.52
CA ALA A 34 -9.96 -6.60 -6.86
C ALA A 34 -9.38 -5.65 -5.81
N PHE A 35 -10.13 -5.29 -4.77
CA PHE A 35 -9.68 -4.36 -3.74
C PHE A 35 -8.45 -4.88 -3.02
N ARG A 36 -7.43 -4.02 -2.93
CA ARG A 36 -6.19 -4.32 -2.21
C ARG A 36 -5.91 -3.17 -1.24
N PRO A 37 -5.86 -3.43 0.06
CA PRO A 37 -5.48 -2.38 1.02
C PRO A 37 -4.02 -1.97 0.82
N ILE A 38 -3.75 -0.69 1.06
CA ILE A 38 -2.39 -0.14 0.98
C ILE A 38 -1.74 -0.33 2.34
N VAL A 39 -0.55 -0.93 2.37
CA VAL A 39 0.20 -1.15 3.61
C VAL A 39 1.56 -0.48 3.52
N TYR A 40 2.00 0.09 4.63
CA TYR A 40 3.30 0.74 4.73
C TYR A 40 4.32 -0.28 5.24
N ILE A 41 5.40 -0.46 4.50
CA ILE A 41 6.48 -1.39 4.87
C ILE A 41 7.50 -0.64 5.72
N CYS A 42 7.62 -1.05 6.97
CA CYS A 42 8.56 -0.50 7.94
C CYS A 42 9.67 -1.51 8.17
N SER A 43 10.87 -1.21 7.68
CA SER A 43 12.03 -2.09 7.80
C SER A 43 13.32 -1.29 7.81
N PRO A 44 14.47 -1.87 8.24
CA PRO A 44 15.73 -1.13 8.29
C PRO A 44 16.21 -0.71 6.90
N TYR A 45 16.88 0.46 6.85
CA TYR A 45 17.58 0.92 5.63
C TYR A 45 19.05 1.18 5.91
N ALA A 46 19.38 2.04 6.89
CA ALA A 46 20.74 2.41 7.21
C ALA A 46 21.56 1.23 7.76
N GLY A 47 22.87 1.29 7.64
CA GLY A 47 23.79 0.22 8.00
C GLY A 47 24.16 -0.58 6.78
N ASP A 48 23.80 -1.84 6.68
CA ASP A 48 23.97 -2.66 5.48
C ASP A 48 22.86 -2.34 4.48
N VAL A 49 23.05 -1.24 3.74
CA VAL A 49 22.05 -0.71 2.81
C VAL A 49 21.67 -1.72 1.73
N GLU A 50 22.66 -2.44 1.19
CA GLU A 50 22.41 -3.41 0.13
C GLU A 50 21.53 -4.56 0.63
N ARG A 51 21.85 -5.14 1.77
CA ARG A 51 21.06 -6.21 2.37
C ARG A 51 19.68 -5.72 2.80
N ASN A 52 19.61 -4.54 3.42
CA ASN A 52 18.35 -3.95 3.87
C ASN A 52 17.42 -3.63 2.70
N THR A 53 17.98 -3.16 1.58
CA THR A 53 17.21 -2.92 0.36
C THR A 53 16.67 -4.21 -0.23
N GLU A 54 17.49 -5.25 -0.29
CA GLU A 54 17.06 -6.56 -0.78
C GLU A 54 15.95 -7.15 0.10
N ASN A 55 16.11 -7.06 1.42
CA ASN A 55 15.09 -7.51 2.35
C ASN A 55 13.78 -6.73 2.17
N ALA A 56 13.87 -5.40 2.01
CA ALA A 56 12.70 -4.56 1.80
C ALA A 56 11.94 -4.93 0.51
N ARG A 57 12.67 -5.30 -0.55
CA ARG A 57 12.05 -5.83 -1.78
C ARG A 57 11.29 -7.12 -1.52
N ARG A 58 11.87 -8.02 -0.73
CA ARG A 58 11.22 -9.28 -0.34
C ARG A 58 9.95 -9.03 0.48
N TYR A 59 10.01 -8.11 1.42
CA TYR A 59 8.84 -7.73 2.23
C TYR A 59 7.74 -7.11 1.38
N SER A 60 8.12 -6.28 0.42
CA SER A 60 7.17 -5.69 -0.52
C SER A 60 6.49 -6.76 -1.38
N ARG A 61 7.27 -7.72 -1.89
CA ARG A 61 6.73 -8.85 -2.66
C ARG A 61 5.77 -9.68 -1.81
N PHE A 62 6.12 -9.92 -0.55
CA PHE A 62 5.24 -10.61 0.39
C PHE A 62 3.89 -9.90 0.53
N ALA A 63 3.90 -8.57 0.65
CA ALA A 63 2.66 -7.80 0.75
C ALA A 63 1.78 -7.98 -0.51
N VAL A 64 2.39 -8.00 -1.70
CA VAL A 64 1.66 -8.27 -2.94
C VAL A 64 1.03 -9.66 -2.90
N GLU A 65 1.75 -10.66 -2.41
CA GLU A 65 1.24 -12.02 -2.27
C GLU A 65 0.10 -12.13 -1.24
N GLN A 66 0.05 -11.22 -0.29
CA GLN A 66 -1.04 -11.11 0.68
C GLN A 66 -2.18 -10.21 0.19
N HIS A 67 -2.25 -9.96 -1.12
CA HIS A 67 -3.27 -9.12 -1.77
C HIS A 67 -3.29 -7.66 -1.28
N CYS A 68 -2.13 -7.13 -0.91
CA CYS A 68 -1.97 -5.75 -0.51
C CYS A 68 -1.18 -4.96 -1.55
N VAL A 69 -1.23 -3.63 -1.45
CA VAL A 69 -0.37 -2.73 -2.22
C VAL A 69 0.71 -2.21 -1.26
N PRO A 70 1.98 -2.61 -1.44
CA PRO A 70 3.05 -2.14 -0.55
C PRO A 70 3.47 -0.72 -0.88
N ILE A 71 3.69 0.07 0.14
CA ILE A 71 4.38 1.35 0.06
C ILE A 71 5.68 1.22 0.86
N THR A 72 6.79 1.29 0.16
CA THR A 72 8.13 1.09 0.73
C THR A 72 9.02 2.29 0.39
N PRO A 73 8.85 3.43 1.10
CA PRO A 73 9.48 4.69 0.71
C PRO A 73 11.00 4.64 0.64
N HIS A 74 11.64 3.89 1.52
CA HIS A 74 13.11 3.81 1.57
C HIS A 74 13.72 3.03 0.40
N ILE A 75 12.95 2.30 -0.37
CA ILE A 75 13.41 1.76 -1.66
C ILE A 75 13.30 2.82 -2.75
N TYR A 76 12.24 3.61 -2.71
CA TYR A 76 11.91 4.55 -3.78
C TYR A 76 12.67 5.86 -3.69
N PHE A 77 12.55 6.57 -2.56
CA PHE A 77 13.13 7.90 -2.41
C PHE A 77 14.65 7.89 -2.41
N THR A 78 15.27 6.83 -1.93
CA THR A 78 16.73 6.70 -1.89
C THR A 78 17.38 6.60 -3.28
N GLN A 79 16.59 6.36 -4.31
CA GLN A 79 17.10 6.33 -5.68
C GLN A 79 17.40 7.71 -6.23
N PHE A 80 16.81 8.77 -5.67
CA PHE A 80 16.99 10.14 -6.16
C PHE A 80 17.13 11.18 -5.05
N MET A 81 17.15 10.77 -3.80
CA MET A 81 17.38 11.64 -2.65
C MET A 81 18.55 11.12 -1.82
N ASN A 82 19.27 12.05 -1.20
CA ASN A 82 20.44 11.72 -0.38
C ASN A 82 20.11 11.88 1.10
N ASP A 83 20.01 10.75 1.81
CA ASP A 83 19.67 10.69 3.23
C ASP A 83 20.75 11.30 4.13
N ASN A 84 21.97 11.51 3.61
CA ASN A 84 23.08 12.12 4.34
C ASN A 84 23.00 13.66 4.33
N ILE A 85 22.14 14.25 3.51
CA ILE A 85 21.91 15.69 3.49
C ILE A 85 20.71 15.99 4.39
N PRO A 86 20.89 16.76 5.49
CA PRO A 86 19.82 16.97 6.49
C PRO A 86 18.51 17.50 5.91
N ASP A 87 18.57 18.46 4.99
CA ASP A 87 17.37 19.03 4.38
C ASP A 87 16.61 17.99 3.53
N GLU A 88 17.32 17.18 2.76
CA GLU A 88 16.69 16.10 1.98
C GLU A 88 16.12 15.02 2.87
N ARG A 89 16.80 14.70 3.96
CA ARG A 89 16.30 13.74 4.94
C ARG A 89 14.99 14.22 5.57
N ASP A 90 14.91 15.49 5.93
CA ASP A 90 13.69 16.07 6.51
C ASP A 90 12.53 16.04 5.53
N ILE A 91 12.80 16.35 4.27
CA ILE A 91 11.80 16.26 3.19
C ILE A 91 11.32 14.81 3.02
N ALA A 92 12.24 13.85 3.00
CA ALA A 92 11.91 12.45 2.86
C ALA A 92 11.04 11.94 4.03
N ILE A 93 11.38 12.33 5.25
CA ILE A 93 10.58 11.98 6.44
C ILE A 93 9.17 12.54 6.31
N PHE A 94 9.04 13.79 5.89
CA PHE A 94 7.72 14.41 5.68
C PHE A 94 6.91 13.65 4.61
N MET A 95 7.54 13.32 3.48
CA MET A 95 6.89 12.54 2.42
C MET A 95 6.47 11.15 2.92
N ASN A 96 7.29 10.53 3.75
CA ASN A 96 6.93 9.25 4.37
C ASN A 96 5.67 9.37 5.22
N TRP A 97 5.55 10.47 5.99
CA TRP A 97 4.33 10.73 6.77
C TRP A 97 3.10 10.91 5.90
N VAL A 98 3.24 11.61 4.77
CA VAL A 98 2.15 11.77 3.81
C VAL A 98 1.71 10.41 3.25
N LEU A 99 2.66 9.59 2.83
CA LEU A 99 2.36 8.25 2.31
C LEU A 99 1.73 7.35 3.37
N MET A 100 2.25 7.39 4.59
CA MET A 100 1.70 6.61 5.71
C MET A 100 0.24 6.97 5.97
N SER A 101 -0.13 8.23 5.84
CA SER A 101 -1.51 8.69 6.04
C SER A 101 -2.50 8.08 5.04
N LYS A 102 -2.00 7.54 3.92
CA LYS A 102 -2.81 6.88 2.89
C LYS A 102 -2.88 5.37 3.07
N CYS A 103 -2.13 4.83 4.01
CA CYS A 103 -2.05 3.39 4.24
C CYS A 103 -3.08 2.94 5.27
N ALA A 104 -3.58 1.71 5.09
CA ALA A 104 -4.50 1.10 6.02
C ALA A 104 -3.79 0.54 7.25
N GLU A 105 -2.58 -0.01 7.05
CA GLU A 105 -1.82 -0.69 8.09
C GLU A 105 -0.33 -0.38 7.97
N LEU A 106 0.38 -0.46 9.10
CA LEU A 106 1.84 -0.46 9.15
C LEU A 106 2.31 -1.90 9.39
N TRP A 107 3.18 -2.39 8.51
CA TRP A 107 3.78 -3.72 8.63
C TRP A 107 5.25 -3.57 8.98
N VAL A 108 5.63 -4.04 10.17
CA VAL A 108 6.98 -3.93 10.71
C VAL A 108 7.69 -5.26 10.55
N PHE A 109 8.87 -5.25 9.94
CA PHE A 109 9.64 -6.46 9.65
C PHE A 109 10.97 -6.48 10.41
N GLY A 110 11.29 -7.63 10.99
CA GLY A 110 12.51 -7.86 11.71
C GLY A 110 12.38 -7.62 13.22
N THR A 111 13.37 -8.10 13.96
CA THR A 111 13.38 -8.00 15.43
C THR A 111 14.14 -6.77 15.93
N ILE A 112 14.99 -6.20 15.07
CA ILE A 112 15.80 -5.01 15.40
C ILE A 112 15.06 -3.78 14.88
N ILE A 113 14.68 -2.90 15.80
CA ILE A 113 13.95 -1.68 15.47
C ILE A 113 14.94 -0.50 15.47
N SER A 114 15.18 0.08 14.29
CA SER A 114 16.01 1.27 14.17
C SER A 114 15.29 2.51 14.66
N LYS A 115 16.03 3.62 14.82
CA LYS A 115 15.43 4.91 15.20
C LYS A 115 14.34 5.35 14.22
N GLY A 116 14.60 5.20 12.92
CA GLY A 116 13.63 5.55 11.88
C GLY A 116 12.38 4.70 11.96
N MET A 117 12.55 3.41 12.15
CA MET A 117 11.43 2.48 12.32
C MET A 117 10.62 2.83 13.56
N GLN A 118 11.27 3.15 14.67
CA GLN A 118 10.57 3.52 15.90
C GLN A 118 9.74 4.79 15.71
N ALA A 119 10.28 5.78 14.99
CA ALA A 119 9.54 7.00 14.68
C ALA A 119 8.28 6.70 13.84
N GLU A 120 8.37 5.80 12.88
CA GLU A 120 7.23 5.36 12.07
C GLU A 120 6.19 4.62 12.92
N ILE A 121 6.64 3.73 13.81
CA ILE A 121 5.76 3.00 14.73
C ILE A 121 5.04 3.97 15.67
N ASP A 122 5.76 4.92 16.25
CA ASP A 122 5.17 5.91 17.15
C ASP A 122 4.13 6.78 16.43
N ARG A 123 4.41 7.16 15.20
CA ARG A 123 3.44 7.92 14.41
C ARG A 123 2.19 7.10 14.08
N ALA A 124 2.35 5.84 13.72
CA ALA A 124 1.23 4.94 13.47
C ALA A 124 0.36 4.79 14.73
N LYS A 125 0.98 4.66 15.90
CA LYS A 125 0.26 4.61 17.18
C LYS A 125 -0.54 5.88 17.45
N ARG A 126 0.06 7.04 17.19
CA ARG A 126 -0.64 8.33 17.37
C ARG A 126 -1.84 8.47 16.44
N LYS A 127 -1.77 7.87 15.25
CA LYS A 127 -2.84 7.88 14.25
C LYS A 127 -3.83 6.74 14.41
N HIS A 128 -3.68 5.92 15.45
CA HIS A 128 -4.52 4.74 15.71
C HIS A 128 -4.53 3.75 14.53
N MET A 129 -3.42 3.67 13.83
CA MET A 129 -3.24 2.78 12.70
C MET A 129 -2.96 1.36 13.21
N ARG A 130 -3.52 0.37 12.54
CA ARG A 130 -3.23 -1.03 12.87
C ARG A 130 -1.76 -1.33 12.52
N ILE A 131 -1.03 -1.91 13.48
CA ILE A 131 0.36 -2.30 13.31
C ILE A 131 0.46 -3.81 13.37
N ARG A 132 1.09 -4.41 12.37
CA ARG A 132 1.38 -5.83 12.35
C ARG A 132 2.88 -6.04 12.31
N TYR A 133 3.36 -7.01 13.08
CA TYR A 133 4.79 -7.32 13.21
C TYR A 133 5.09 -8.66 12.56
N PHE A 134 6.19 -8.70 11.81
CA PHE A 134 6.63 -9.89 11.09
C PHE A 134 8.13 -10.13 11.37
N THR A 135 8.55 -11.39 11.33
CA THR A 135 9.97 -11.74 11.36
C THR A 135 10.61 -11.41 10.00
N GLU A 136 11.95 -11.53 9.93
CA GLU A 136 12.67 -11.40 8.67
C GLU A 136 12.25 -12.47 7.65
N GLU A 137 11.73 -13.59 8.10
CA GLU A 137 11.19 -14.66 7.26
C GLU A 137 9.72 -14.46 6.92
N MET A 138 9.16 -13.29 7.27
CA MET A 138 7.79 -12.90 6.96
C MET A 138 6.72 -13.76 7.66
N GLU A 139 7.06 -14.24 8.84
CA GLU A 139 6.10 -14.90 9.73
C GLU A 139 5.53 -13.87 10.71
N GLU A 140 4.21 -13.82 10.82
CA GLU A 140 3.57 -12.83 11.69
C GLU A 140 3.81 -13.15 13.16
N CYS A 141 4.24 -12.14 13.91
CA CYS A 141 4.41 -12.21 15.35
C CYS A 141 3.08 -11.86 16.05
N LYS A 142 2.72 -12.64 17.02
CA LYS A 142 1.50 -12.40 17.81
C LYS A 142 1.80 -11.57 19.05
#